data_7e5e3a7be985bd3a08bb7675875e0237
#
_entry.id   7e5e3a7be985bd3a08bb7675875e0237
#
_cell.length_a   1.000
_cell.length_b   1.000
_cell.length_c   1.000
_cell.angle_alpha   90.00
_cell.angle_beta   90.00
_cell.angle_gamma   90.00
#
_symmetry.space_group_name_H-M   'P 1'
#
loop_
_entity.id
_entity.type
_entity.pdbx_description
1 polymer ?
#
loop_
_entity_poly.entity_id
_entity_poly.type
_entity_poly.pdbx_seq_one_letter_code
_entity_poly.pdbx_strand_id
1 'polypeptide(L)'
;MNYEDVMNVAQRRGYLIKSAEAYPNTPAGFWDYGPLGVALKNRYVELWRRNLVKRDEMVEIDAAQIMPRAVFVASGHLSNFTDPIVVCGNCRSLYRPDKLIEERLGHPTPENLPDEKYDELLKENGIRCAKCKAELTGTKRFNMMFKLGIGPQGDESYLRPETCQGIFADFPYLFKTQRLKLPKGFAQFGKSFRNEIAPRQGVLRVREIYQAEIEVCFDPENVSLPKFDVASGFELSISKGDVEPVPTKVSDAIAAGAIPNKLIGYYLYLIQSFYEDAVGLSKSDIRLRTLTDVEKAFYSKVAFDLEVRTSVGWLELVACNYRSDYDLKRHSEVSGTDYMVEDNGKKILPHIFELSMGVDRSLYVILEKAYRSEKDSKGGERVYLSLRPNVAPIQAGIFPLLSKDGLDAEAERLYNSLRMDYDLFYDESGSIGRRYARADEAGIPFCVTVDHDTMTKGEVTVRQRDDRSQEKVSKDKLGEWLKAHRL
;
A
#
# COMPACT_ATOMS: atom_id res chain seq x y z
N MET A 1 -14.04 16.14 -6.98
CA MET A 1 -13.71 14.89 -6.29
C MET A 1 -12.97 15.22 -5.02
N ASN A 2 -13.38 14.64 -3.92
CA ASN A 2 -12.74 14.76 -2.61
C ASN A 2 -12.63 13.35 -1.98
N TYR A 3 -11.95 13.27 -0.84
CA TYR A 3 -11.79 12.02 -0.09
C TYR A 3 -13.13 11.31 0.22
N GLU A 4 -14.15 12.06 0.59
CA GLU A 4 -15.45 11.49 0.97
C GLU A 4 -16.20 10.87 -0.20
N ASP A 5 -16.09 11.45 -1.39
CA ASP A 5 -16.68 10.89 -2.63
C ASP A 5 -16.14 9.48 -2.91
N VAL A 6 -14.82 9.31 -2.80
CA VAL A 6 -14.13 8.03 -3.01
C VAL A 6 -14.54 7.01 -1.95
N MET A 7 -14.54 7.41 -0.67
CA MET A 7 -14.91 6.52 0.44
C MET A 7 -16.38 6.10 0.37
N ASN A 8 -17.29 7.00 -0.06
CA ASN A 8 -18.69 6.66 -0.25
C ASN A 8 -18.91 5.59 -1.31
N VAL A 9 -18.21 5.68 -2.45
CA VAL A 9 -18.26 4.64 -3.49
C VAL A 9 -17.64 3.35 -3.00
N ALA A 10 -16.46 3.43 -2.33
CA ALA A 10 -15.77 2.26 -1.80
C ALA A 10 -16.63 1.48 -0.81
N GLN A 11 -17.33 2.15 0.10
CA GLN A 11 -18.23 1.50 1.05
C GLN A 11 -19.50 0.96 0.37
N ARG A 12 -20.17 1.78 -0.45
CA ARG A 12 -21.40 1.37 -1.15
C ARG A 12 -21.20 0.17 -2.06
N ARG A 13 -20.00 0.00 -2.66
CA ARG A 13 -19.67 -1.12 -3.54
C ARG A 13 -18.95 -2.27 -2.84
N GLY A 14 -18.76 -2.19 -1.55
CA GLY A 14 -18.16 -3.28 -0.78
C GLY A 14 -16.67 -3.48 -1.06
N TYR A 15 -15.95 -2.39 -1.32
CA TYR A 15 -14.50 -2.37 -1.26
C TYR A 15 -14.01 -2.32 0.18
N LEU A 16 -14.60 -1.43 0.98
CA LEU A 16 -14.23 -1.18 2.36
C LEU A 16 -15.48 -1.20 3.25
N ILE A 17 -15.33 -1.78 4.43
CA ILE A 17 -16.37 -1.88 5.46
C ILE A 17 -15.74 -1.45 6.77
N LYS A 18 -16.45 -0.64 7.57
CA LYS A 18 -16.00 -0.38 8.94
C LYS A 18 -16.07 -1.65 9.75
N SER A 19 -14.95 -2.04 10.36
CA SER A 19 -14.90 -3.29 11.11
C SER A 19 -15.85 -3.25 12.30
N ALA A 20 -16.59 -4.33 12.47
CA ALA A 20 -17.55 -4.51 13.59
C ALA A 20 -18.53 -3.34 13.76
N GLU A 21 -18.98 -2.67 12.69
CA GLU A 21 -19.87 -1.51 12.75
C GLU A 21 -21.21 -1.79 13.46
N ALA A 22 -21.65 -3.04 13.45
CA ALA A 22 -22.87 -3.47 14.15
C ALA A 22 -22.77 -3.42 15.67
N TYR A 23 -21.56 -3.30 16.22
CA TYR A 23 -21.34 -3.29 17.67
C TYR A 23 -21.14 -1.87 18.20
N PRO A 24 -21.79 -1.49 19.33
CA PRO A 24 -21.58 -0.18 19.95
C PRO A 24 -20.14 -0.08 20.51
N ASN A 25 -19.59 1.14 20.50
CA ASN A 25 -18.29 1.48 21.07
C ASN A 25 -17.10 0.77 20.40
N THR A 26 -17.21 0.36 19.14
CA THR A 26 -16.09 -0.19 18.38
C THR A 26 -14.95 0.84 18.29
N PRO A 27 -13.71 0.48 18.64
CA PRO A 27 -12.58 1.40 18.52
C PRO A 27 -12.37 1.83 17.07
N ALA A 28 -12.03 3.11 16.86
CA ALA A 28 -11.68 3.62 15.54
C ALA A 28 -10.39 2.99 14.98
N GLY A 29 -10.19 3.09 13.67
CA GLY A 29 -8.96 2.66 13.00
C GLY A 29 -8.90 1.19 12.62
N PHE A 30 -10.06 0.53 12.54
CA PHE A 30 -10.20 -0.81 12.01
C PHE A 30 -11.15 -0.82 10.81
N TRP A 31 -10.68 -1.42 9.72
CA TRP A 31 -11.43 -1.55 8.47
C TRP A 31 -11.29 -2.95 7.91
N ASP A 32 -12.39 -3.46 7.38
CA ASP A 32 -12.42 -4.74 6.69
C ASP A 32 -12.47 -4.50 5.18
N TYR A 33 -11.86 -5.41 4.42
CA TYR A 33 -12.05 -5.48 2.99
C TYR A 33 -13.30 -6.29 2.68
N GLY A 34 -14.27 -5.67 2.01
CA GLY A 34 -15.41 -6.39 1.44
C GLY A 34 -14.99 -7.18 0.18
N PRO A 35 -15.95 -7.85 -0.49
CA PRO A 35 -15.62 -8.74 -1.62
C PRO A 35 -14.79 -8.09 -2.74
N LEU A 36 -15.16 -6.88 -3.18
CA LEU A 36 -14.39 -6.15 -4.20
C LEU A 36 -13.05 -5.66 -3.68
N GLY A 37 -12.97 -5.29 -2.39
CA GLY A 37 -11.72 -4.89 -1.75
C GLY A 37 -10.72 -6.03 -1.64
N VAL A 38 -11.17 -7.24 -1.28
CA VAL A 38 -10.33 -8.45 -1.26
C VAL A 38 -9.80 -8.74 -2.66
N ALA A 39 -10.66 -8.71 -3.67
CA ALA A 39 -10.27 -8.97 -5.04
C ALA A 39 -9.26 -7.93 -5.55
N LEU A 40 -9.50 -6.62 -5.32
CA LEU A 40 -8.57 -5.53 -5.67
C LEU A 40 -7.22 -5.72 -4.98
N LYS A 41 -7.22 -6.00 -3.67
CA LYS A 41 -6.00 -6.26 -2.90
C LYS A 41 -5.20 -7.43 -3.47
N ASN A 42 -5.87 -8.55 -3.76
CA ASN A 42 -5.20 -9.72 -4.32
C ASN A 42 -4.58 -9.42 -5.70
N ARG A 43 -5.27 -8.63 -6.55
CA ARG A 43 -4.73 -8.16 -7.84
C ARG A 43 -3.49 -7.30 -7.66
N TYR A 44 -3.54 -6.33 -6.75
CA TYR A 44 -2.38 -5.49 -6.45
C TYR A 44 -1.18 -6.32 -5.96
N VAL A 45 -1.39 -7.26 -5.05
CA VAL A 45 -0.34 -8.15 -4.54
C VAL A 45 0.21 -9.08 -5.63
N GLU A 46 -0.65 -9.57 -6.54
CA GLU A 46 -0.21 -10.35 -7.72
C GLU A 46 0.69 -9.52 -8.64
N LEU A 47 0.31 -8.26 -8.91
CA LEU A 47 1.14 -7.32 -9.69
C LEU A 47 2.47 -7.04 -9.00
N TRP A 48 2.48 -6.81 -7.68
CA TRP A 48 3.68 -6.64 -6.87
C TRP A 48 4.60 -7.87 -6.96
N ARG A 49 4.05 -9.08 -6.76
CA ARG A 49 4.82 -10.32 -6.90
C ARG A 49 5.41 -10.48 -8.30
N ARG A 50 4.63 -10.20 -9.33
CA ARG A 50 5.07 -10.36 -10.73
C ARG A 50 6.15 -9.36 -11.10
N ASN A 51 5.96 -8.09 -10.78
CA ASN A 51 6.77 -6.99 -11.29
C ASN A 51 8.01 -6.69 -10.43
N LEU A 52 8.02 -7.08 -9.15
CA LEU A 52 9.13 -6.84 -8.23
C LEU A 52 9.74 -8.16 -7.76
N VAL A 53 8.98 -9.01 -7.07
CA VAL A 53 9.50 -10.23 -6.43
C VAL A 53 10.03 -11.23 -7.45
N LYS A 54 9.20 -11.64 -8.41
CA LYS A 54 9.59 -12.62 -9.45
C LYS A 54 10.59 -12.07 -10.44
N ARG A 55 10.46 -10.78 -10.79
CA ARG A 55 11.38 -10.10 -11.70
C ARG A 55 12.84 -10.18 -11.24
N ASP A 56 13.06 -10.06 -9.93
CA ASP A 56 14.40 -10.08 -9.33
C ASP A 56 14.69 -11.35 -8.54
N GLU A 57 13.87 -12.42 -8.77
CA GLU A 57 14.06 -13.74 -8.16
C GLU A 57 14.22 -13.67 -6.64
N MET A 58 13.43 -12.80 -5.99
CA MET A 58 13.49 -12.58 -4.55
C MET A 58 12.94 -13.79 -3.78
N VAL A 59 13.39 -13.96 -2.55
CA VAL A 59 12.87 -14.98 -1.63
C VAL A 59 11.68 -14.40 -0.87
N GLU A 60 10.47 -14.87 -1.17
CA GLU A 60 9.27 -14.48 -0.44
C GLU A 60 9.07 -15.40 0.77
N ILE A 61 8.79 -14.82 1.94
CA ILE A 61 8.47 -15.53 3.19
C ILE A 61 7.15 -15.06 3.77
N ASP A 62 6.62 -15.81 4.73
CA ASP A 62 5.47 -15.42 5.56
C ASP A 62 5.79 -15.73 7.03
N ALA A 63 6.40 -14.76 7.71
CA ALA A 63 6.80 -14.89 9.11
C ALA A 63 5.63 -14.62 10.07
N ALA A 64 5.77 -15.10 11.31
CA ALA A 64 4.78 -14.92 12.37
C ALA A 64 4.48 -13.44 12.65
N GLN A 65 3.21 -13.15 12.93
CA GLN A 65 2.76 -11.79 13.30
C GLN A 65 3.01 -11.48 14.77
N ILE A 66 3.02 -12.50 15.64
CA ILE A 66 3.33 -12.39 17.05
C ILE A 66 4.79 -12.82 17.22
N MET A 67 5.59 -11.93 17.78
CA MET A 67 7.03 -12.16 17.92
C MET A 67 7.50 -11.87 19.35
N PRO A 68 8.55 -12.58 19.81
CA PRO A 68 9.07 -12.40 21.16
C PRO A 68 9.69 -11.02 21.35
N ARG A 69 9.68 -10.54 22.58
CA ARG A 69 10.25 -9.24 23.02
C ARG A 69 11.66 -8.99 22.47
N ALA A 70 12.51 -10.02 22.44
CA ALA A 70 13.91 -9.90 22.02
C ALA A 70 14.07 -9.35 20.59
N VAL A 71 13.19 -9.73 19.66
CA VAL A 71 13.18 -9.21 18.28
C VAL A 71 13.02 -7.69 18.27
N PHE A 72 12.12 -7.15 19.10
CA PHE A 72 11.84 -5.71 19.14
C PHE A 72 12.82 -4.92 20.03
N VAL A 73 13.59 -5.60 20.87
CA VAL A 73 14.80 -5.05 21.49
C VAL A 73 15.90 -4.89 20.44
N ALA A 74 16.11 -5.92 19.61
CA ALA A 74 17.09 -5.89 18.53
C ALA A 74 16.81 -4.76 17.53
N SER A 75 15.59 -4.69 17.02
CA SER A 75 15.20 -3.65 16.06
C SER A 75 15.08 -2.23 16.65
N GLY A 76 15.08 -2.10 17.98
CA GLY A 76 14.94 -0.81 18.67
C GLY A 76 13.50 -0.28 18.77
N HIS A 77 12.48 -1.01 18.32
CA HIS A 77 11.09 -0.56 18.38
C HIS A 77 10.58 -0.34 19.80
N LEU A 78 11.00 -1.14 20.76
CA LEU A 78 10.57 -0.94 22.16
C LEU A 78 11.03 0.40 22.74
N SER A 79 12.14 0.95 22.26
CA SER A 79 12.71 2.19 22.76
C SER A 79 12.30 3.41 21.94
N ASN A 80 12.17 3.27 20.61
CA ASN A 80 12.07 4.40 19.68
C ASN A 80 10.73 4.50 18.96
N PHE A 81 9.91 3.44 18.93
CA PHE A 81 8.62 3.47 18.24
C PHE A 81 7.55 4.11 19.12
N THR A 82 7.72 5.40 19.39
CA THR A 82 6.89 6.15 20.32
C THR A 82 6.39 7.46 19.72
N ASP A 83 5.13 7.78 19.99
CA ASP A 83 4.52 9.07 19.69
C ASP A 83 4.42 9.93 20.95
N PRO A 84 4.61 11.26 20.85
CA PRO A 84 4.32 12.15 21.96
C PRO A 84 2.81 12.23 22.20
N ILE A 85 2.38 12.18 23.45
CA ILE A 85 0.99 12.34 23.86
C ILE A 85 0.86 13.33 25.02
N VAL A 86 -0.21 14.11 25.01
CA VAL A 86 -0.62 14.93 26.14
C VAL A 86 -2.09 14.63 26.48
N VAL A 87 -2.37 14.39 27.76
CA VAL A 87 -3.71 14.10 28.25
C VAL A 87 -4.22 15.30 29.04
N CYS A 88 -5.36 15.86 28.63
CA CYS A 88 -5.98 16.95 29.36
C CYS A 88 -6.31 16.55 30.79
N GLY A 89 -5.76 17.27 31.78
CA GLY A 89 -5.99 17.00 33.20
C GLY A 89 -7.45 17.11 33.65
N ASN A 90 -8.25 17.93 32.93
CA ASN A 90 -9.65 18.19 33.26
C ASN A 90 -10.62 17.19 32.62
N CYS A 91 -10.61 17.05 31.28
CA CYS A 91 -11.60 16.24 30.56
C CYS A 91 -11.07 14.91 30.01
N ARG A 92 -9.81 14.57 30.33
CA ARG A 92 -9.14 13.35 29.91
C ARG A 92 -9.02 13.14 28.38
N SER A 93 -9.31 14.16 27.58
CA SER A 93 -9.08 14.10 26.13
C SER A 93 -7.58 13.98 25.86
N LEU A 94 -7.24 13.11 24.91
CA LEU A 94 -5.87 12.79 24.50
C LEU A 94 -5.56 13.48 23.17
N TYR A 95 -4.35 14.03 23.07
CA TYR A 95 -3.87 14.73 21.87
C TYR A 95 -2.45 14.35 21.55
N ARG A 96 -2.06 14.53 20.30
CA ARG A 96 -0.65 14.58 19.86
C ARG A 96 -0.19 16.04 19.93
N PRO A 97 0.75 16.39 20.82
CA PRO A 97 1.21 17.77 20.97
C PRO A 97 1.90 18.31 19.72
N ASP A 98 2.69 17.50 19.01
CA ASP A 98 3.33 17.85 17.74
C ASP A 98 2.30 18.32 16.70
N LYS A 99 1.17 17.61 16.55
CA LYS A 99 0.14 17.96 15.58
C LYS A 99 -0.66 19.20 15.98
N LEU A 100 -0.88 19.42 17.28
CA LEU A 100 -1.52 20.64 17.76
C LEU A 100 -0.64 21.88 17.52
N ILE A 101 0.68 21.73 17.70
CA ILE A 101 1.66 22.80 17.48
C ILE A 101 1.78 23.08 15.98
N GLU A 102 1.89 22.05 15.14
CA GLU A 102 1.93 22.16 13.69
C GLU A 102 0.68 22.90 13.14
N GLU A 103 -0.51 22.51 13.59
CA GLU A 103 -1.78 23.17 13.22
C GLU A 103 -1.78 24.66 13.61
N ARG A 104 -1.21 24.99 14.76
CA ARG A 104 -1.15 26.36 15.28
C ARG A 104 -0.12 27.23 14.57
N LEU A 105 1.05 26.66 14.26
CA LEU A 105 2.20 27.39 13.67
C LEU A 105 2.20 27.38 12.14
N GLY A 106 1.46 26.45 11.50
CA GLY A 106 1.40 26.32 10.05
C GLY A 106 2.65 25.70 9.41
N HIS A 107 3.52 25.08 10.20
CA HIS A 107 4.69 24.36 9.70
C HIS A 107 4.93 23.06 10.49
N PRO A 108 5.58 22.05 9.90
CA PRO A 108 5.84 20.78 10.56
C PRO A 108 6.59 20.94 11.88
N THR A 109 6.18 20.14 12.88
CA THR A 109 6.83 20.06 14.19
C THR A 109 7.49 18.70 14.33
N PRO A 110 8.80 18.60 14.63
CA PRO A 110 9.49 17.32 14.77
C PRO A 110 8.84 16.42 15.82
N GLU A 111 8.70 15.13 15.51
CA GLU A 111 8.07 14.13 16.40
C GLU A 111 9.00 13.68 17.54
N ASN A 112 10.29 13.99 17.47
CA ASN A 112 11.33 13.55 18.38
C ASN A 112 11.85 14.66 19.32
N LEU A 113 11.12 15.77 19.46
CA LEU A 113 11.48 16.79 20.45
C LEU A 113 11.41 16.22 21.88
N PRO A 114 12.22 16.73 22.84
CA PRO A 114 12.05 16.42 24.24
C PRO A 114 10.64 16.72 24.76
N ASP A 115 10.13 15.92 25.68
CA ASP A 115 8.75 16.06 26.18
C ASP A 115 8.49 17.44 26.78
N GLU A 116 9.46 17.98 27.53
CA GLU A 116 9.42 19.31 28.12
C GLU A 116 9.31 20.42 27.04
N LYS A 117 9.91 20.20 25.85
CA LYS A 117 9.87 21.17 24.76
C LYS A 117 8.48 21.25 24.12
N TYR A 118 7.76 20.14 24.04
CA TYR A 118 6.36 20.18 23.65
C TYR A 118 5.50 20.97 24.64
N ASP A 119 5.70 20.77 25.95
CA ASP A 119 4.96 21.50 27.00
C ASP A 119 5.25 23.01 26.93
N GLU A 120 6.49 23.41 26.71
CA GLU A 120 6.88 24.80 26.47
C GLU A 120 6.15 25.38 25.24
N LEU A 121 6.23 24.71 24.09
CA LEU A 121 5.60 25.19 22.84
C LEU A 121 4.08 25.28 22.95
N LEU A 122 3.42 24.31 23.62
CA LEU A 122 1.99 24.36 23.89
C LEU A 122 1.63 25.61 24.70
N LYS A 123 2.39 25.91 25.74
CA LYS A 123 2.18 27.05 26.63
C LYS A 123 2.46 28.39 25.94
N GLU A 124 3.62 28.52 25.27
CA GLU A 124 4.04 29.73 24.57
C GLU A 124 3.06 30.16 23.47
N ASN A 125 2.49 29.18 22.76
CA ASN A 125 1.53 29.43 21.69
C ASN A 125 0.07 29.44 22.16
N GLY A 126 -0.19 29.38 23.48
CA GLY A 126 -1.53 29.43 24.05
C GLY A 126 -2.43 28.27 23.63
N ILE A 127 -1.83 27.12 23.29
CA ILE A 127 -2.55 25.93 22.83
C ILE A 127 -3.21 25.25 24.04
N ARG A 128 -4.53 25.11 23.96
CA ARG A 128 -5.35 24.55 25.05
C ARG A 128 -6.19 23.39 24.54
N CYS A 129 -6.72 22.60 25.48
CA CYS A 129 -7.64 21.51 25.18
C CYS A 129 -8.78 21.98 24.27
N ALA A 130 -8.94 21.37 23.09
CA ALA A 130 -9.98 21.72 22.13
C ALA A 130 -11.40 21.57 22.73
N LYS A 131 -11.56 20.57 23.65
CA LYS A 131 -12.85 20.21 24.25
C LYS A 131 -13.26 21.12 25.42
N CYS A 132 -12.33 21.36 26.37
CA CYS A 132 -12.69 22.07 27.61
C CYS A 132 -11.86 23.32 27.89
N LYS A 133 -10.94 23.68 27.00
CA LYS A 133 -10.08 24.89 27.06
C LYS A 133 -9.08 24.90 28.24
N ALA A 134 -8.96 23.82 29.01
CA ALA A 134 -7.94 23.70 30.05
C ALA A 134 -6.54 23.65 29.43
N GLU A 135 -5.52 23.96 30.24
CA GLU A 135 -4.12 23.82 29.84
C GLU A 135 -3.75 22.38 29.57
N LEU A 136 -2.82 22.18 28.62
CA LEU A 136 -2.25 20.91 28.25
C LEU A 136 -0.80 20.89 28.71
N THR A 137 -0.46 19.98 29.60
CA THR A 137 0.89 19.80 30.18
C THR A 137 1.15 18.33 30.48
N GLY A 138 2.41 17.99 30.68
CA GLY A 138 2.82 16.63 31.04
C GLY A 138 2.80 15.69 29.82
N THR A 139 3.40 16.14 28.73
CA THR A 139 3.67 15.32 27.55
C THR A 139 4.45 14.06 27.96
N LYS A 140 4.10 12.93 27.37
CA LYS A 140 4.70 11.61 27.61
C LYS A 140 4.86 10.86 26.31
N ARG A 141 5.76 9.87 26.32
CA ARG A 141 5.90 8.95 25.17
C ARG A 141 4.93 7.78 25.30
N PHE A 142 4.21 7.54 24.23
CA PHE A 142 3.33 6.39 24.08
C PHE A 142 3.95 5.43 23.06
N ASN A 143 4.32 4.21 23.51
CA ASN A 143 4.82 3.19 22.60
C ASN A 143 3.66 2.61 21.79
N MET A 144 3.79 2.63 20.47
CA MET A 144 2.75 2.19 19.54
C MET A 144 2.72 0.67 19.30
N MET A 145 3.53 -0.11 20.01
CA MET A 145 3.50 -1.58 19.96
C MET A 145 2.26 -2.14 20.65
N PHE A 146 1.61 -3.13 20.04
CA PHE A 146 0.61 -3.95 20.72
C PHE A 146 1.31 -5.04 21.52
N LYS A 147 1.31 -4.92 22.86
CA LYS A 147 1.86 -5.90 23.80
C LYS A 147 0.87 -7.04 24.05
N LEU A 148 1.37 -8.27 24.08
CA LEU A 148 0.63 -9.49 24.34
C LEU A 148 1.30 -10.32 25.43
N GLY A 149 0.51 -11.10 26.17
CA GLY A 149 0.96 -12.19 27.04
C GLY A 149 0.68 -13.53 26.36
N ILE A 150 1.70 -14.37 26.21
CA ILE A 150 1.57 -15.68 25.58
C ILE A 150 1.58 -16.78 26.65
N GLY A 151 0.66 -17.74 26.48
CA GLY A 151 0.52 -18.86 27.40
C GLY A 151 0.04 -18.48 28.81
N PRO A 152 -0.09 -19.48 29.73
CA PRO A 152 -0.61 -19.23 31.08
C PRO A 152 0.29 -18.36 31.96
N GLN A 153 1.59 -18.30 31.65
CA GLN A 153 2.57 -17.50 32.41
C GLN A 153 2.65 -16.05 31.89
N GLY A 154 2.01 -15.75 30.73
CA GLY A 154 1.94 -14.41 30.19
C GLY A 154 3.26 -13.93 29.58
N ASP A 155 4.00 -14.82 28.91
CA ASP A 155 5.28 -14.47 28.27
C ASP A 155 5.14 -13.25 27.35
N GLU A 156 6.01 -12.27 27.58
CA GLU A 156 5.94 -10.98 26.90
C GLU A 156 6.26 -11.09 25.41
N SER A 157 5.28 -10.79 24.59
CA SER A 157 5.36 -10.80 23.15
C SER A 157 4.62 -9.58 22.56
N TYR A 158 4.79 -9.35 21.28
CA TYR A 158 4.18 -8.19 20.60
C TYR A 158 3.68 -8.58 19.22
N LEU A 159 2.64 -7.88 18.75
CA LEU A 159 2.29 -7.87 17.35
C LEU A 159 3.34 -7.03 16.59
N ARG A 160 3.80 -7.52 15.45
CA ARG A 160 4.83 -6.85 14.62
C ARG A 160 4.33 -5.51 14.09
N PRO A 161 5.08 -4.40 14.23
CA PRO A 161 4.70 -3.08 13.71
C PRO A 161 5.03 -2.89 12.22
N GLU A 162 5.86 -3.79 11.68
CA GLU A 162 6.30 -3.89 10.29
C GLU A 162 6.58 -5.36 9.94
N THR A 163 6.58 -5.70 8.66
CA THR A 163 6.75 -7.10 8.26
C THR A 163 8.21 -7.51 8.12
N CYS A 164 9.15 -6.56 7.93
CA CYS A 164 10.57 -6.83 7.71
C CYS A 164 11.28 -7.53 8.88
N GLN A 165 10.80 -7.35 10.12
CA GLN A 165 11.45 -7.96 11.28
C GLN A 165 11.47 -9.49 11.25
N GLY A 166 10.47 -10.10 10.60
CA GLY A 166 10.49 -11.53 10.32
C GLY A 166 11.59 -11.94 9.35
N ILE A 167 11.84 -11.11 8.33
CA ILE A 167 12.93 -11.34 7.37
C ILE A 167 14.28 -11.32 8.09
N PHE A 168 14.51 -10.31 8.95
CA PHE A 168 15.78 -10.20 9.69
C PHE A 168 15.97 -11.31 10.70
N ALA A 169 14.93 -11.71 11.42
CA ALA A 169 14.99 -12.83 12.36
C ALA A 169 15.36 -14.15 11.67
N ASP A 170 14.83 -14.39 10.49
CA ASP A 170 15.03 -15.62 9.73
C ASP A 170 16.22 -15.55 8.75
N PHE A 171 16.86 -14.40 8.59
CA PHE A 171 17.92 -14.15 7.61
C PHE A 171 19.04 -15.19 7.61
N PRO A 172 19.68 -15.56 8.79
CA PRO A 172 20.77 -16.52 8.78
C PRO A 172 20.34 -17.90 8.28
N TYR A 173 19.12 -18.32 8.67
CA TYR A 173 18.53 -19.59 8.22
C TYR A 173 18.27 -19.58 6.72
N LEU A 174 17.62 -18.55 6.22
CA LEU A 174 17.25 -18.41 4.80
C LEU A 174 18.50 -18.36 3.92
N PHE A 175 19.48 -17.53 4.29
CA PHE A 175 20.69 -17.37 3.50
C PHE A 175 21.46 -18.70 3.36
N LYS A 176 21.60 -19.42 4.47
CA LYS A 176 22.28 -20.72 4.51
C LYS A 176 21.53 -21.82 3.76
N THR A 177 20.23 -21.99 4.04
CA THR A 177 19.45 -23.12 3.50
C THR A 177 19.17 -22.97 2.00
N GLN A 178 18.98 -21.74 1.53
CA GLN A 178 18.74 -21.45 0.12
C GLN A 178 20.04 -21.24 -0.68
N ARG A 179 21.23 -21.30 -0.04
CA ARG A 179 22.55 -21.10 -0.65
C ARG A 179 22.60 -19.79 -1.45
N LEU A 180 22.13 -18.72 -0.84
CA LEU A 180 21.97 -17.44 -1.51
C LEU A 180 23.31 -16.75 -1.76
N LYS A 181 23.32 -15.81 -2.71
CA LYS A 181 24.45 -14.93 -3.02
C LYS A 181 23.96 -13.47 -3.01
N LEU A 182 24.86 -12.55 -2.73
CA LEU A 182 24.58 -11.12 -2.78
C LEU A 182 24.72 -10.56 -4.21
N PRO A 183 23.93 -9.54 -4.62
CA PRO A 183 22.80 -9.00 -3.89
C PRO A 183 21.58 -9.93 -3.93
N LYS A 184 20.78 -9.96 -2.86
CA LYS A 184 19.58 -10.78 -2.80
C LYS A 184 18.44 -10.04 -2.11
N GLY A 185 17.27 -10.01 -2.76
CA GLY A 185 16.04 -9.49 -2.18
C GLY A 185 15.28 -10.57 -1.40
N PHE A 186 14.75 -10.16 -0.26
CA PHE A 186 13.76 -10.90 0.52
C PHE A 186 12.46 -10.12 0.50
N ALA A 187 11.33 -10.81 0.42
CA ALA A 187 10.03 -10.17 0.30
C ALA A 187 9.03 -10.77 1.29
N GLN A 188 8.15 -9.95 1.80
CA GLN A 188 7.05 -10.39 2.65
C GLN A 188 5.83 -9.50 2.43
N PHE A 189 4.66 -10.13 2.25
CA PHE A 189 3.36 -9.48 2.30
C PHE A 189 2.59 -9.97 3.52
N GLY A 190 2.00 -9.06 4.28
CA GLY A 190 1.20 -9.46 5.44
C GLY A 190 0.69 -8.28 6.26
N LYS A 191 0.05 -8.60 7.39
CA LYS A 191 -0.42 -7.61 8.35
C LYS A 191 0.68 -7.17 9.28
N SER A 192 0.66 -5.88 9.62
CA SER A 192 1.39 -5.26 10.71
C SER A 192 0.44 -4.40 11.55
N PHE A 193 0.87 -4.03 12.75
CA PHE A 193 -0.02 -3.49 13.77
C PHE A 193 0.63 -2.31 14.47
N ARG A 194 -0.07 -1.16 14.46
CA ARG A 194 0.39 0.06 15.10
C ARG A 194 -0.72 0.64 15.97
N ASN A 195 -0.51 0.72 17.27
CA ASN A 195 -1.51 1.24 18.20
C ASN A 195 -1.65 2.75 18.08
N GLU A 196 -2.14 3.18 16.93
CA GLU A 196 -2.32 4.58 16.57
C GLU A 196 -3.17 5.33 17.59
N ILE A 197 -2.70 6.50 18.02
CA ILE A 197 -3.36 7.33 19.05
C ILE A 197 -4.67 7.93 18.51
N ALA A 198 -4.62 8.42 17.28
CA ALA A 198 -5.76 9.08 16.63
C ALA A 198 -5.90 8.62 15.17
N PRO A 199 -6.41 7.40 14.95
CA PRO A 199 -6.67 6.93 13.60
C PRO A 199 -7.73 7.83 12.95
N ARG A 200 -7.44 8.33 11.75
CA ARG A 200 -8.29 9.26 10.99
C ARG A 200 -8.23 8.92 9.50
N GLN A 201 -9.15 9.51 8.73
CA GLN A 201 -9.17 9.39 7.28
C GLN A 201 -9.23 7.92 6.77
N GLY A 202 -10.21 7.15 7.29
CA GLY A 202 -10.49 5.79 6.82
C GLY A 202 -9.26 4.89 6.86
N VAL A 203 -8.86 4.36 5.71
CA VAL A 203 -7.75 3.41 5.58
C VAL A 203 -6.37 4.07 5.49
N LEU A 204 -6.27 5.39 5.50
CA LEU A 204 -4.98 6.09 5.39
C LEU A 204 -4.16 6.04 6.68
N ARG A 205 -4.84 5.93 7.84
CA ARG A 205 -4.20 5.79 9.15
C ARG A 205 -4.99 4.86 10.05
N VAL A 206 -4.64 3.59 10.02
CA VAL A 206 -5.31 2.49 10.70
C VAL A 206 -4.38 1.80 11.69
N ARG A 207 -4.95 0.96 12.57
CA ARG A 207 -4.19 0.20 13.57
C ARG A 207 -3.73 -1.16 13.08
N GLU A 208 -4.38 -1.68 12.07
CA GLU A 208 -4.07 -2.94 11.41
C GLU A 208 -3.89 -2.66 9.92
N ILE A 209 -2.66 -2.79 9.44
CA ILE A 209 -2.22 -2.39 8.10
C ILE A 209 -1.77 -3.62 7.31
N TYR A 210 -2.00 -3.61 6.00
CA TYR A 210 -1.30 -4.51 5.07
C TYR A 210 -0.05 -3.82 4.54
N GLN A 211 1.08 -4.49 4.68
CA GLN A 211 2.36 -4.08 4.11
C GLN A 211 2.88 -5.13 3.12
N ALA A 212 3.57 -4.66 2.10
CA ALA A 212 4.37 -5.47 1.19
C ALA A 212 5.79 -4.91 1.24
N GLU A 213 6.71 -5.64 1.86
CA GLU A 213 8.08 -5.20 2.10
C GLU A 213 9.08 -6.03 1.32
N ILE A 214 10.13 -5.37 0.87
CA ILE A 214 11.28 -5.94 0.18
C ILE A 214 12.53 -5.43 0.86
N GLU A 215 13.37 -6.37 1.32
CA GLU A 215 14.67 -6.12 1.93
C GLU A 215 15.77 -6.61 1.01
N VAL A 216 16.49 -5.70 0.39
CA VAL A 216 17.58 -6.04 -0.53
C VAL A 216 18.90 -6.03 0.23
N CYS A 217 19.45 -7.22 0.45
CA CYS A 217 20.75 -7.43 1.08
C CYS A 217 21.86 -7.36 0.02
N PHE A 218 22.93 -6.60 0.28
CA PHE A 218 24.04 -6.43 -0.66
C PHE A 218 25.38 -6.17 0.04
N ASP A 219 26.49 -6.43 -0.67
CA ASP A 219 27.83 -6.05 -0.25
C ASP A 219 28.06 -4.55 -0.52
N PRO A 220 28.28 -3.70 0.49
CA PRO A 220 28.49 -2.27 0.28
C PRO A 220 29.79 -1.94 -0.46
N GLU A 221 30.78 -2.84 -0.43
CA GLU A 221 32.07 -2.67 -1.11
C GLU A 221 32.01 -3.13 -2.57
N ASN A 222 31.05 -4.00 -2.93
CA ASN A 222 30.89 -4.53 -4.26
C ASN A 222 29.45 -4.45 -4.75
N VAL A 223 29.01 -3.26 -5.11
CA VAL A 223 27.66 -3.01 -5.67
C VAL A 223 27.67 -3.28 -7.18
N SER A 224 27.94 -4.53 -7.56
CA SER A 224 27.82 -4.98 -8.96
C SER A 224 26.37 -5.32 -9.25
N LEU A 225 25.74 -4.64 -10.20
CA LEU A 225 24.39 -4.89 -10.64
C LEU A 225 24.31 -4.90 -12.18
N PRO A 226 24.44 -6.07 -12.82
CA PRO A 226 24.36 -6.18 -14.30
C PRO A 226 23.05 -5.63 -14.89
N LYS A 227 21.96 -5.66 -14.10
CA LYS A 227 20.64 -5.14 -14.50
C LYS A 227 20.53 -3.61 -14.49
N PHE A 228 21.56 -2.87 -14.06
CA PHE A 228 21.50 -1.42 -13.92
C PHE A 228 21.27 -0.68 -15.24
N ASP A 229 21.70 -1.22 -16.35
CA ASP A 229 21.61 -0.56 -17.65
C ASP A 229 20.17 -0.22 -18.04
N VAL A 230 19.18 -1.06 -17.65
CA VAL A 230 17.75 -0.79 -17.90
C VAL A 230 17.21 0.39 -17.09
N ALA A 231 17.83 0.71 -15.97
CA ALA A 231 17.44 1.81 -15.08
C ALA A 231 18.17 3.12 -15.38
N SER A 232 19.36 3.07 -15.95
CA SER A 232 20.29 4.21 -16.04
C SER A 232 19.70 5.45 -16.70
N GLY A 233 18.92 5.26 -17.76
CA GLY A 233 18.27 6.33 -18.52
C GLY A 233 16.85 6.69 -18.05
N PHE A 234 16.29 5.95 -17.08
CA PHE A 234 14.95 6.22 -16.59
C PHE A 234 14.91 7.53 -15.78
N GLU A 235 13.86 8.32 -15.98
CA GLU A 235 13.67 9.60 -15.28
C GLU A 235 12.83 9.41 -14.02
N LEU A 236 13.47 9.50 -12.87
CA LEU A 236 12.82 9.58 -11.57
C LEU A 236 12.25 11.00 -11.34
N SER A 237 11.09 11.07 -10.72
CA SER A 237 10.47 12.34 -10.29
C SER A 237 11.00 12.76 -8.92
N ILE A 238 12.24 13.26 -8.84
CA ILE A 238 12.91 13.56 -7.56
C ILE A 238 12.50 14.91 -7.01
N SER A 239 12.19 14.96 -5.71
CA SER A 239 11.86 16.17 -4.95
C SER A 239 12.76 16.28 -3.71
N LYS A 240 13.19 17.50 -3.37
CA LYS A 240 13.88 17.82 -2.11
C LYS A 240 12.92 18.58 -1.20
N GLY A 241 12.46 17.93 -0.12
CA GLY A 241 11.40 18.49 0.72
C GLY A 241 10.07 18.65 -0.06
N ASP A 242 9.34 19.72 0.17
CA ASP A 242 8.01 19.97 -0.42
C ASP A 242 8.03 20.78 -1.73
N VAL A 243 9.14 20.79 -2.46
CA VAL A 243 9.23 21.40 -3.80
C VAL A 243 8.65 20.46 -4.86
N GLU A 244 8.21 21.04 -5.99
CA GLU A 244 7.76 20.26 -7.14
C GLU A 244 8.88 19.32 -7.63
N PRO A 245 8.55 18.08 -8.04
CA PRO A 245 9.54 17.11 -8.47
C PRO A 245 10.19 17.51 -9.80
N VAL A 246 11.48 17.21 -9.92
CA VAL A 246 12.24 17.41 -11.14
C VAL A 246 12.58 16.06 -11.77
N PRO A 247 12.20 15.83 -13.04
CA PRO A 247 12.62 14.64 -13.77
C PRO A 247 14.15 14.55 -13.84
N THR A 248 14.71 13.49 -13.27
CA THR A 248 16.18 13.32 -13.18
C THR A 248 16.52 11.87 -13.56
N LYS A 249 17.42 11.69 -14.52
CA LYS A 249 17.88 10.35 -14.87
C LYS A 249 18.57 9.68 -13.70
N VAL A 250 18.35 8.38 -13.52
CA VAL A 250 18.97 7.59 -12.45
C VAL A 250 20.49 7.74 -12.47
N SER A 251 21.12 7.67 -13.66
CA SER A 251 22.57 7.89 -13.83
C SER A 251 23.03 9.23 -13.31
N ASP A 252 22.28 10.29 -13.62
CA ASP A 252 22.64 11.67 -13.27
C ASP A 252 22.45 11.92 -11.77
N ALA A 253 21.40 11.35 -11.17
CA ALA A 253 21.15 11.41 -9.73
C ALA A 253 22.27 10.70 -8.93
N ILE A 254 22.80 9.58 -9.43
CA ILE A 254 23.93 8.88 -8.83
C ILE A 254 25.21 9.72 -8.98
N ALA A 255 25.48 10.25 -10.17
CA ALA A 255 26.64 11.08 -10.42
C ALA A 255 26.67 12.35 -9.56
N ALA A 256 25.50 12.93 -9.29
CA ALA A 256 25.32 14.07 -8.41
C ALA A 256 25.35 13.72 -6.91
N GLY A 257 25.47 12.44 -6.53
CA GLY A 257 25.45 11.97 -5.14
C GLY A 257 24.07 12.04 -4.46
N ALA A 258 23.00 12.30 -5.21
CA ALA A 258 21.64 12.31 -4.69
C ALA A 258 21.14 10.88 -4.39
N ILE A 259 21.61 9.90 -5.14
CA ILE A 259 21.38 8.46 -4.93
C ILE A 259 22.73 7.81 -4.62
N PRO A 260 22.86 7.05 -3.51
CA PRO A 260 24.14 6.54 -3.01
C PRO A 260 24.89 5.60 -3.96
N ASN A 261 24.19 4.76 -4.70
CA ASN A 261 24.79 3.75 -5.58
C ASN A 261 23.80 3.21 -6.64
N LYS A 262 24.32 2.40 -7.56
CA LYS A 262 23.56 1.80 -8.66
C LYS A 262 22.43 0.87 -8.21
N LEU A 263 22.64 0.12 -7.12
CA LEU A 263 21.62 -0.79 -6.60
C LEU A 263 20.40 0.00 -6.10
N ILE A 264 20.61 0.99 -5.27
CA ILE A 264 19.53 1.87 -4.78
C ILE A 264 18.84 2.55 -5.96
N GLY A 265 19.59 3.10 -6.92
CA GLY A 265 19.03 3.71 -8.12
C GLY A 265 18.15 2.75 -8.93
N TYR A 266 18.56 1.50 -9.06
CA TYR A 266 17.77 0.47 -9.74
C TYR A 266 16.45 0.17 -9.01
N TYR A 267 16.46 0.05 -7.69
CA TYR A 267 15.23 -0.24 -6.95
C TYR A 267 14.30 0.96 -6.85
N LEU A 268 14.81 2.19 -6.85
CA LEU A 268 13.99 3.39 -6.99
C LEU A 268 13.33 3.47 -8.37
N TYR A 269 14.05 3.08 -9.44
CA TYR A 269 13.46 2.90 -10.77
C TYR A 269 12.35 1.85 -10.74
N LEU A 270 12.62 0.67 -10.19
CA LEU A 270 11.64 -0.42 -10.15
C LEU A 270 10.34 -0.01 -9.44
N ILE A 271 10.45 0.68 -8.32
CA ILE A 271 9.26 1.04 -7.56
C ILE A 271 8.46 2.16 -8.24
N GLN A 272 9.10 3.16 -8.85
CA GLN A 272 8.38 4.18 -9.60
C GLN A 272 7.74 3.59 -10.85
N SER A 273 8.46 2.77 -11.64
CA SER A 273 7.91 2.12 -12.83
C SER A 273 6.77 1.13 -12.48
N PHE A 274 6.81 0.49 -11.32
CA PHE A 274 5.70 -0.35 -10.85
C PHE A 274 4.39 0.46 -10.72
N TYR A 275 4.44 1.64 -10.13
CA TYR A 275 3.24 2.48 -10.01
C TYR A 275 2.83 3.11 -11.35
N GLU A 276 3.76 3.48 -12.20
CA GLU A 276 3.46 4.03 -13.53
C GLU A 276 2.89 2.97 -14.48
N ASP A 277 3.61 1.86 -14.66
CA ASP A 277 3.32 0.89 -15.70
C ASP A 277 2.31 -0.18 -15.27
N ALA A 278 2.54 -0.81 -14.11
CA ALA A 278 1.71 -1.93 -13.65
C ALA A 278 0.42 -1.45 -12.96
N VAL A 279 0.51 -0.46 -12.08
CA VAL A 279 -0.66 0.10 -11.38
C VAL A 279 -1.39 1.13 -12.25
N GLY A 280 -0.66 1.92 -13.03
CA GLY A 280 -1.20 2.86 -14.01
C GLY A 280 -1.41 4.26 -13.48
N LEU A 281 -0.62 4.69 -12.52
CA LEU A 281 -0.64 6.07 -12.04
C LEU A 281 0.09 6.99 -13.04
N SER A 282 -0.37 8.23 -13.14
CA SER A 282 0.32 9.23 -13.97
C SER A 282 1.65 9.63 -13.34
N LYS A 283 2.71 9.72 -14.16
CA LYS A 283 4.02 10.21 -13.73
C LYS A 283 3.95 11.59 -13.06
N SER A 284 3.04 12.46 -13.52
CA SER A 284 2.82 13.79 -12.94
C SER A 284 2.24 13.76 -11.53
N ASP A 285 1.68 12.65 -11.11
CA ASP A 285 1.11 12.46 -9.77
C ASP A 285 2.09 11.80 -8.80
N ILE A 286 3.26 11.39 -9.26
CA ILE A 286 4.26 10.65 -8.45
C ILE A 286 5.46 11.54 -8.17
N ARG A 287 5.97 11.49 -6.93
CA ARG A 287 7.30 12.03 -6.59
C ARG A 287 8.08 11.06 -5.70
N LEU A 288 9.40 11.11 -5.83
CA LEU A 288 10.36 10.54 -4.88
C LEU A 288 10.92 11.68 -4.04
N ARG A 289 10.40 11.84 -2.83
CA ARG A 289 10.83 12.89 -1.89
C ARG A 289 12.03 12.39 -1.09
N THR A 290 13.15 13.09 -1.18
CA THR A 290 14.31 12.85 -0.32
C THR A 290 14.03 13.39 1.07
N LEU A 291 14.17 12.55 2.09
CA LEU A 291 13.99 12.93 3.48
C LEU A 291 15.24 13.59 4.06
N THR A 292 15.03 14.56 4.95
CA THR A 292 16.10 15.20 5.73
C THR A 292 16.54 14.30 6.88
N ASP A 293 17.69 14.63 7.50
CA ASP A 293 18.20 13.89 8.67
C ASP A 293 17.24 13.91 9.88
N VAL A 294 16.37 14.90 9.96
CA VAL A 294 15.36 15.01 11.04
C VAL A 294 14.11 14.16 10.76
N GLU A 295 13.77 13.97 9.49
CA GLU A 295 12.57 13.24 9.08
C GLU A 295 12.80 11.74 8.95
N LYS A 296 13.99 11.33 8.52
CA LYS A 296 14.29 9.91 8.29
C LYS A 296 14.27 9.10 9.58
N ALA A 297 13.92 7.82 9.46
CA ALA A 297 13.98 6.89 10.57
C ALA A 297 15.40 6.77 11.15
N PHE A 298 15.51 6.52 12.46
CA PHE A 298 16.78 6.47 13.18
C PHE A 298 17.77 5.42 12.66
N TYR A 299 17.28 4.40 11.97
CA TYR A 299 18.08 3.34 11.36
C TYR A 299 18.49 3.65 9.90
N SER A 300 17.98 4.71 9.30
CA SER A 300 18.20 5.03 7.89
C SER A 300 19.39 5.95 7.69
N LYS A 301 20.31 5.55 6.82
CA LYS A 301 21.42 6.41 6.36
C LYS A 301 20.96 7.43 5.32
N VAL A 302 20.15 6.99 4.37
CA VAL A 302 19.47 7.80 3.36
C VAL A 302 18.06 7.26 3.19
N ALA A 303 17.07 8.12 3.06
CA ALA A 303 15.68 7.74 2.89
C ALA A 303 14.99 8.56 1.79
N PHE A 304 14.10 7.88 1.08
CA PHE A 304 13.20 8.47 0.10
C PHE A 304 11.79 7.97 0.36
N ASP A 305 10.80 8.84 0.17
CA ASP A 305 9.40 8.43 0.13
C ASP A 305 8.89 8.50 -1.31
N LEU A 306 8.33 7.41 -1.83
CA LEU A 306 7.51 7.49 -3.02
C LEU A 306 6.12 7.96 -2.59
N GLU A 307 5.77 9.16 -3.00
CA GLU A 307 4.51 9.80 -2.67
C GLU A 307 3.67 10.02 -3.93
N VAL A 308 2.35 10.03 -3.74
CA VAL A 308 1.37 10.29 -4.81
C VAL A 308 0.50 11.47 -4.42
N ARG A 309 0.28 12.37 -5.37
CA ARG A 309 -0.60 13.53 -5.22
C ARG A 309 -2.06 13.06 -5.16
N THR A 310 -2.75 13.37 -4.09
CA THR A 310 -4.15 12.99 -3.83
C THR A 310 -4.99 14.22 -3.45
N SER A 311 -6.29 14.01 -3.26
CA SER A 311 -7.21 15.04 -2.75
C SER A 311 -6.89 15.49 -1.32
N VAL A 312 -6.12 14.69 -0.56
CA VAL A 312 -5.67 15.03 0.80
C VAL A 312 -4.22 15.51 0.86
N GLY A 313 -3.61 15.81 -0.31
CA GLY A 313 -2.22 16.20 -0.45
C GLY A 313 -1.33 15.07 -0.94
N TRP A 314 -0.01 15.24 -0.77
CA TRP A 314 0.96 14.20 -1.06
C TRP A 314 0.84 13.06 -0.03
N LEU A 315 0.66 11.85 -0.50
CA LEU A 315 0.49 10.65 0.32
C LEU A 315 1.64 9.68 0.05
N GLU A 316 2.40 9.37 1.09
CA GLU A 316 3.43 8.34 1.07
C GLU A 316 2.80 6.96 0.83
N LEU A 317 3.27 6.27 -0.21
CA LEU A 317 2.91 4.89 -0.52
C LEU A 317 4.05 3.91 -0.21
N VAL A 318 5.30 4.34 -0.39
CA VAL A 318 6.47 3.49 -0.16
C VAL A 318 7.56 4.27 0.55
N ALA A 319 8.00 3.79 1.70
CA ALA A 319 9.25 4.21 2.31
C ALA A 319 10.42 3.41 1.71
N CYS A 320 11.44 4.11 1.23
CA CYS A 320 12.64 3.53 0.62
C CYS A 320 13.85 3.89 1.47
N ASN A 321 14.32 2.97 2.32
CA ASN A 321 15.31 3.23 3.34
C ASN A 321 16.64 2.49 3.10
N TYR A 322 17.73 3.21 3.03
CA TYR A 322 19.06 2.61 3.13
C TYR A 322 19.42 2.41 4.60
N ARG A 323 19.17 1.20 5.12
CA ARG A 323 19.29 0.83 6.55
C ARG A 323 20.73 0.46 6.95
N SER A 324 21.66 0.39 5.99
CA SER A 324 23.04 -0.12 6.19
C SER A 324 23.05 -1.52 6.83
N ASP A 325 23.95 -1.81 7.73
CA ASP A 325 24.05 -3.06 8.49
C ASP A 325 23.26 -3.05 9.82
N TYR A 326 22.52 -1.98 10.10
CA TYR A 326 21.89 -1.74 11.40
C TYR A 326 21.10 -2.94 11.92
N ASP A 327 20.14 -3.43 11.14
CA ASP A 327 19.25 -4.50 11.60
C ASP A 327 20.00 -5.82 11.82
N LEU A 328 20.78 -6.26 10.83
CA LEU A 328 21.50 -7.53 10.93
C LEU A 328 22.50 -7.54 12.07
N LYS A 329 23.19 -6.42 12.30
CA LYS A 329 24.11 -6.24 13.41
C LYS A 329 23.39 -6.33 14.76
N ARG A 330 22.29 -5.59 14.90
CA ARG A 330 21.50 -5.57 16.16
C ARG A 330 20.86 -6.92 16.45
N HIS A 331 20.32 -7.59 15.42
CA HIS A 331 19.79 -8.95 15.60
C HIS A 331 20.89 -9.95 15.99
N SER A 332 22.08 -9.84 15.39
CA SER A 332 23.23 -10.67 15.77
C SER A 332 23.64 -10.46 17.23
N GLU A 333 23.75 -9.19 17.66
CA GLU A 333 24.11 -8.83 19.03
C GLU A 333 23.11 -9.36 20.07
N VAL A 334 21.82 -9.23 19.82
CA VAL A 334 20.76 -9.62 20.76
C VAL A 334 20.52 -11.12 20.78
N SER A 335 20.58 -11.79 19.63
CA SER A 335 20.34 -13.23 19.52
C SER A 335 21.57 -14.08 19.84
N GLY A 336 22.78 -13.50 19.75
CA GLY A 336 24.04 -14.24 19.82
C GLY A 336 24.32 -15.11 18.60
N THR A 337 23.54 -14.97 17.52
CA THR A 337 23.68 -15.73 16.28
C THR A 337 24.58 -14.96 15.30
N ASP A 338 25.44 -15.66 14.56
CA ASP A 338 26.27 -15.05 13.52
C ASP A 338 25.41 -14.71 12.28
N TYR A 339 25.36 -13.45 11.91
CA TYR A 339 24.65 -12.91 10.74
C TYR A 339 25.57 -12.62 9.56
N MET A 340 26.88 -12.90 9.71
CA MET A 340 27.82 -12.82 8.61
C MET A 340 27.50 -13.87 7.56
N VAL A 341 27.55 -13.48 6.30
CA VAL A 341 27.38 -14.40 5.18
C VAL A 341 28.70 -14.59 4.43
N GLU A 342 28.90 -15.74 3.86
CA GLU A 342 30.03 -15.99 2.97
C GLU A 342 29.59 -15.76 1.52
N ASP A 343 30.17 -14.77 0.87
CA ASP A 343 29.96 -14.48 -0.54
C ASP A 343 31.30 -14.28 -1.26
N ASN A 344 31.51 -15.02 -2.35
CA ASN A 344 32.75 -14.98 -3.14
C ASN A 344 34.05 -15.15 -2.29
N GLY A 345 34.01 -16.01 -1.25
CA GLY A 345 35.15 -16.29 -0.36
C GLY A 345 35.43 -15.21 0.67
N LYS A 346 34.54 -14.21 0.84
CA LYS A 346 34.61 -13.20 1.89
C LYS A 346 33.47 -13.38 2.88
N LYS A 347 33.75 -13.13 4.16
CA LYS A 347 32.72 -12.94 5.19
C LYS A 347 32.23 -11.50 5.20
N ILE A 348 30.96 -11.30 5.00
CA ILE A 348 30.33 -9.98 4.83
C ILE A 348 29.13 -9.90 5.78
N LEU A 349 28.98 -8.78 6.51
CA LEU A 349 27.71 -8.39 7.10
C LEU A 349 26.99 -7.51 6.07
N PRO A 350 25.91 -8.01 5.43
CA PRO A 350 25.28 -7.26 4.34
C PRO A 350 24.66 -5.94 4.80
N HIS A 351 24.65 -4.97 3.90
CA HIS A 351 23.80 -3.80 4.02
C HIS A 351 22.43 -4.08 3.44
N ILE A 352 21.44 -3.33 3.89
CA ILE A 352 20.04 -3.48 3.51
C ILE A 352 19.51 -2.21 2.87
N PHE A 353 18.81 -2.38 1.74
CA PHE A 353 17.94 -1.37 1.15
C PHE A 353 16.50 -1.86 1.19
N GLU A 354 15.65 -1.15 1.91
CA GLU A 354 14.25 -1.45 2.17
C GLU A 354 13.32 -0.73 1.18
N LEU A 355 12.28 -1.44 0.75
CA LEU A 355 11.09 -0.87 0.09
C LEU A 355 9.87 -1.31 0.90
N SER A 356 9.36 -0.44 1.76
CA SER A 356 8.19 -0.71 2.61
C SER A 356 6.94 -0.07 2.01
N MET A 357 6.05 -0.89 1.46
CA MET A 357 4.86 -0.47 0.72
C MET A 357 3.62 -0.57 1.59
N GLY A 358 2.91 0.55 1.78
CA GLY A 358 1.59 0.60 2.42
C GLY A 358 0.50 0.17 1.44
N VAL A 359 0.04 -1.08 1.55
CA VAL A 359 -0.96 -1.64 0.61
C VAL A 359 -2.29 -0.93 0.74
N ASP A 360 -2.78 -0.66 1.95
CA ASP A 360 -4.05 0.03 2.18
C ASP A 360 -4.08 1.43 1.53
N ARG A 361 -2.99 2.19 1.66
CA ARG A 361 -2.83 3.50 1.02
C ARG A 361 -2.79 3.37 -0.50
N SER A 362 -2.07 2.38 -1.02
CA SER A 362 -2.01 2.11 -2.46
C SER A 362 -3.38 1.78 -3.04
N LEU A 363 -4.19 0.95 -2.34
CA LEU A 363 -5.55 0.62 -2.78
C LEU A 363 -6.47 1.86 -2.74
N TYR A 364 -6.35 2.71 -1.73
CA TYR A 364 -7.08 3.98 -1.68
C TYR A 364 -6.71 4.87 -2.89
N VAL A 365 -5.41 5.02 -3.17
CA VAL A 365 -4.95 5.84 -4.31
C VAL A 365 -5.45 5.28 -5.64
N ILE A 366 -5.44 3.96 -5.80
CA ILE A 366 -6.00 3.32 -7.00
C ILE A 366 -7.48 3.68 -7.16
N LEU A 367 -8.27 3.61 -6.10
CA LEU A 367 -9.70 3.98 -6.13
C LEU A 367 -9.88 5.49 -6.40
N GLU A 368 -9.08 6.34 -5.76
CA GLU A 368 -9.15 7.79 -5.96
C GLU A 368 -8.79 8.16 -7.40
N LYS A 369 -7.69 7.63 -7.94
CA LYS A 369 -7.26 7.91 -9.31
C LYS A 369 -8.19 7.32 -10.36
N ALA A 370 -8.93 6.28 -10.02
CA ALA A 370 -9.94 5.70 -10.89
C ALA A 370 -11.30 6.41 -10.84
N TYR A 371 -11.59 7.18 -9.79
CA TYR A 371 -12.89 7.82 -9.61
C TYR A 371 -13.18 8.83 -10.73
N ARG A 372 -14.37 8.71 -11.32
CA ARG A 372 -14.90 9.65 -12.32
C ARG A 372 -16.34 10.01 -11.97
N SER A 373 -16.70 11.28 -12.19
CA SER A 373 -18.08 11.77 -12.15
C SER A 373 -18.32 12.63 -13.38
N GLU A 374 -19.37 12.32 -14.12
CA GLU A 374 -19.79 13.04 -15.34
C GLU A 374 -21.31 13.16 -15.40
N LYS A 375 -21.82 14.15 -16.13
CA LYS A 375 -23.26 14.25 -16.41
C LYS A 375 -23.64 13.20 -17.45
N ASP A 376 -24.68 12.45 -17.15
CA ASP A 376 -25.27 11.55 -18.15
C ASP A 376 -26.09 12.31 -19.22
N SER A 377 -26.51 11.61 -20.27
CA SER A 377 -27.30 12.19 -21.37
C SER A 377 -28.69 12.72 -20.95
N LYS A 378 -29.16 12.38 -19.74
CA LYS A 378 -30.44 12.82 -19.17
C LYS A 378 -30.27 13.87 -18.09
N GLY A 379 -29.04 14.40 -17.88
CA GLY A 379 -28.71 15.39 -16.85
C GLY A 379 -28.52 14.82 -15.46
N GLY A 380 -28.57 13.50 -15.29
CA GLY A 380 -28.19 12.80 -14.07
C GLY A 380 -26.66 12.72 -13.91
N GLU A 381 -26.21 12.37 -12.72
CA GLU A 381 -24.80 12.12 -12.44
C GLU A 381 -24.46 10.64 -12.67
N ARG A 382 -23.42 10.37 -13.48
CA ARG A 382 -22.81 9.06 -13.61
C ARG A 382 -21.51 9.05 -12.84
N VAL A 383 -21.45 8.21 -11.79
CA VAL A 383 -20.23 7.93 -11.05
C VAL A 383 -19.71 6.56 -11.44
N TYR A 384 -18.41 6.44 -11.72
CA TYR A 384 -17.77 5.18 -12.02
C TYR A 384 -16.29 5.14 -11.62
N LEU A 385 -15.75 3.94 -11.50
CA LEU A 385 -14.32 3.71 -11.21
C LEU A 385 -13.63 3.24 -12.49
N SER A 386 -12.83 4.12 -13.11
CA SER A 386 -12.05 3.82 -14.33
C SER A 386 -10.79 3.01 -13.99
N LEU A 387 -10.99 1.83 -13.36
CA LEU A 387 -9.89 0.90 -13.05
C LEU A 387 -9.35 0.28 -14.34
N ARG A 388 -8.03 0.18 -14.44
CA ARG A 388 -7.39 -0.57 -15.54
C ARG A 388 -7.79 -2.05 -15.48
N PRO A 389 -7.95 -2.76 -16.63
CA PRO A 389 -8.38 -4.16 -16.64
C PRO A 389 -7.49 -5.10 -15.82
N ASN A 390 -6.16 -4.87 -15.78
CA ASN A 390 -5.23 -5.66 -14.99
C ASN A 390 -5.33 -5.43 -13.48
N VAL A 391 -5.90 -4.32 -13.06
CA VAL A 391 -6.08 -3.95 -11.63
C VAL A 391 -7.51 -4.21 -11.18
N ALA A 392 -8.49 -4.16 -12.10
CA ALA A 392 -9.91 -4.33 -11.79
C ALA A 392 -10.19 -5.65 -11.04
N PRO A 393 -10.98 -5.61 -9.95
CA PRO A 393 -11.30 -6.79 -9.14
C PRO A 393 -12.13 -7.84 -9.91
N ILE A 394 -12.93 -7.37 -10.86
CA ILE A 394 -13.77 -8.18 -11.74
C ILE A 394 -13.45 -7.78 -13.17
N GLN A 395 -13.19 -8.77 -14.02
CA GLN A 395 -12.79 -8.53 -15.41
C GLN A 395 -13.98 -8.19 -16.31
N ALA A 396 -15.11 -8.88 -16.13
CA ALA A 396 -16.32 -8.60 -16.91
C ALA A 396 -17.60 -8.95 -16.13
N GLY A 397 -18.66 -8.19 -16.44
CA GLY A 397 -20.03 -8.55 -16.06
C GLY A 397 -20.72 -9.28 -17.21
N ILE A 398 -21.45 -10.37 -16.92
CA ILE A 398 -22.26 -11.09 -17.92
C ILE A 398 -23.73 -10.91 -17.58
N PHE A 399 -24.47 -10.33 -18.50
CA PHE A 399 -25.85 -9.90 -18.28
C PHE A 399 -26.76 -10.36 -19.40
N PRO A 400 -27.93 -11.01 -19.13
CA PRO A 400 -28.94 -11.18 -20.15
C PRO A 400 -29.56 -9.83 -20.52
N LEU A 401 -29.89 -9.57 -21.76
CA LEU A 401 -30.60 -8.34 -22.14
C LEU A 401 -31.95 -8.26 -21.41
N LEU A 402 -32.66 -9.39 -21.36
CA LEU A 402 -33.93 -9.59 -20.68
C LEU A 402 -33.91 -10.94 -19.97
N SER A 403 -34.61 -11.06 -18.81
CA SER A 403 -34.76 -12.33 -18.07
C SER A 403 -35.91 -13.15 -18.64
N LYS A 404 -35.91 -13.42 -19.94
CA LYS A 404 -36.89 -14.21 -20.67
C LYS A 404 -36.33 -14.66 -22.02
N ASP A 405 -37.11 -15.46 -22.75
CA ASP A 405 -36.78 -15.96 -24.08
C ASP A 405 -35.49 -16.80 -24.12
N GLY A 406 -35.10 -17.38 -22.98
CA GLY A 406 -33.88 -18.20 -22.80
C GLY A 406 -32.59 -17.42 -22.74
N LEU A 407 -32.64 -16.06 -22.75
CA LEU A 407 -31.44 -15.21 -22.66
C LEU A 407 -30.75 -15.30 -21.29
N ASP A 408 -31.54 -15.41 -20.23
CA ASP A 408 -31.07 -15.63 -18.85
C ASP A 408 -30.32 -16.97 -18.71
N ALA A 409 -30.91 -18.04 -19.20
CA ALA A 409 -30.30 -19.38 -19.19
C ALA A 409 -28.99 -19.43 -20.00
N GLU A 410 -28.94 -18.75 -21.17
CA GLU A 410 -27.72 -18.66 -21.96
C GLU A 410 -26.64 -17.81 -21.29
N ALA A 411 -27.01 -16.68 -20.68
CA ALA A 411 -26.09 -15.82 -19.93
C ALA A 411 -25.49 -16.56 -18.72
N GLU A 412 -26.32 -17.30 -17.99
CA GLU A 412 -25.86 -18.13 -16.87
C GLU A 412 -24.93 -19.27 -17.34
N ARG A 413 -25.26 -19.90 -18.49
CA ARG A 413 -24.39 -20.93 -19.07
C ARG A 413 -23.04 -20.37 -19.47
N LEU A 414 -23.03 -19.21 -20.13
CA LEU A 414 -21.80 -18.52 -20.53
C LEU A 414 -20.96 -18.11 -19.28
N TYR A 415 -21.60 -17.55 -18.26
CA TYR A 415 -20.96 -17.24 -17.00
C TYR A 415 -20.33 -18.49 -16.36
N ASN A 416 -21.09 -19.59 -16.24
CA ASN A 416 -20.60 -20.81 -15.62
C ASN A 416 -19.46 -21.48 -16.42
N SER A 417 -19.41 -21.31 -17.72
CA SER A 417 -18.33 -21.86 -18.57
C SER A 417 -16.99 -21.13 -18.40
N LEU A 418 -17.01 -19.87 -17.99
CA LEU A 418 -15.82 -19.02 -17.92
C LEU A 418 -15.38 -18.62 -16.49
N ARG A 419 -16.26 -18.75 -15.48
CA ARG A 419 -16.00 -18.26 -14.11
C ARG A 419 -14.87 -18.97 -13.36
N MET A 420 -14.40 -20.12 -13.86
CA MET A 420 -13.26 -20.83 -13.24
C MET A 420 -11.91 -20.22 -13.69
N ASP A 421 -11.87 -19.58 -14.86
CA ASP A 421 -10.66 -19.00 -15.45
C ASP A 421 -10.61 -17.49 -15.34
N TYR A 422 -11.75 -16.84 -15.16
CA TYR A 422 -11.90 -15.39 -15.13
C TYR A 422 -12.73 -14.91 -13.93
N ASP A 423 -12.36 -13.76 -13.37
CA ASP A 423 -13.16 -13.09 -12.32
C ASP A 423 -14.34 -12.38 -12.99
N LEU A 424 -15.48 -13.00 -12.93
CA LEU A 424 -16.72 -12.55 -13.58
C LEU A 424 -17.81 -12.20 -12.58
N PHE A 425 -18.71 -11.32 -12.98
CA PHE A 425 -19.90 -10.96 -12.24
C PHE A 425 -21.16 -11.24 -13.07
N TYR A 426 -22.13 -11.94 -12.50
CA TYR A 426 -23.45 -12.18 -13.12
C TYR A 426 -24.50 -11.31 -12.45
N ASP A 427 -25.37 -10.67 -13.24
CA ASP A 427 -26.50 -9.91 -12.71
C ASP A 427 -27.65 -9.90 -13.73
N GLU A 428 -28.86 -10.20 -13.29
CA GLU A 428 -30.08 -10.14 -14.09
C GLU A 428 -31.13 -9.20 -13.50
N SER A 429 -30.81 -8.54 -12.37
CA SER A 429 -31.77 -7.71 -11.63
C SER A 429 -31.98 -6.35 -12.28
N GLY A 430 -33.25 -6.02 -12.58
CA GLY A 430 -33.65 -4.74 -13.16
C GLY A 430 -33.32 -4.60 -14.66
N SER A 431 -33.31 -3.38 -15.18
CA SER A 431 -33.01 -3.13 -16.58
C SER A 431 -31.50 -3.23 -16.87
N ILE A 432 -31.16 -3.56 -18.14
CA ILE A 432 -29.76 -3.64 -18.60
C ILE A 432 -28.98 -2.34 -18.30
N GLY A 433 -29.60 -1.16 -18.44
CA GLY A 433 -28.95 0.12 -18.12
C GLY A 433 -28.62 0.26 -16.62
N ARG A 434 -29.44 -0.27 -15.72
CA ARG A 434 -29.14 -0.30 -14.29
C ARG A 434 -28.00 -1.27 -13.96
N ARG A 435 -27.91 -2.40 -14.65
CA ARG A 435 -26.80 -3.36 -14.51
C ARG A 435 -25.49 -2.76 -14.99
N TYR A 436 -25.48 -2.07 -16.11
CA TYR A 436 -24.31 -1.31 -16.57
C TYR A 436 -23.87 -0.24 -15.55
N ALA A 437 -24.81 0.54 -15.02
CA ALA A 437 -24.48 1.56 -14.02
C ALA A 437 -23.84 0.94 -12.75
N ARG A 438 -24.37 -0.20 -12.27
CA ARG A 438 -23.77 -0.93 -11.13
C ARG A 438 -22.37 -1.46 -11.44
N ALA A 439 -22.17 -2.01 -12.63
CA ALA A 439 -20.89 -2.51 -13.09
C ALA A 439 -19.87 -1.38 -13.27
N ASP A 440 -20.28 -0.27 -13.88
CA ASP A 440 -19.45 0.93 -14.06
C ASP A 440 -18.96 1.47 -12.71
N GLU A 441 -19.88 1.61 -11.75
CA GLU A 441 -19.57 2.10 -10.40
C GLU A 441 -18.70 1.10 -9.59
N ALA A 442 -18.86 -0.20 -9.83
CA ALA A 442 -18.01 -1.26 -9.28
C ALA A 442 -16.65 -1.39 -9.99
N GLY A 443 -16.35 -0.56 -10.98
CA GLY A 443 -15.08 -0.54 -11.69
C GLY A 443 -14.87 -1.71 -12.65
N ILE A 444 -15.95 -2.42 -13.07
CA ILE A 444 -15.87 -3.52 -14.02
C ILE A 444 -15.61 -2.94 -15.43
N PRO A 445 -14.50 -3.28 -16.11
CA PRO A 445 -14.13 -2.65 -17.38
C PRO A 445 -15.02 -3.05 -18.55
N PHE A 446 -15.55 -4.27 -18.53
CA PHE A 446 -16.32 -4.84 -19.65
C PHE A 446 -17.65 -5.39 -19.20
N CYS A 447 -18.72 -5.12 -19.99
CA CYS A 447 -20.03 -5.70 -19.77
C CYS A 447 -20.43 -6.51 -21.00
N VAL A 448 -20.58 -7.81 -20.84
CA VAL A 448 -21.00 -8.75 -21.88
C VAL A 448 -22.51 -8.90 -21.81
N THR A 449 -23.21 -8.57 -22.88
CA THR A 449 -24.66 -8.72 -22.96
C THR A 449 -25.02 -9.87 -23.87
N VAL A 450 -25.80 -10.81 -23.32
CA VAL A 450 -26.44 -11.90 -24.04
C VAL A 450 -27.79 -11.38 -24.54
N ASP A 451 -27.93 -11.29 -25.85
CA ASP A 451 -29.10 -10.77 -26.55
C ASP A 451 -29.64 -11.76 -27.61
N HIS A 452 -30.60 -11.33 -28.42
CA HIS A 452 -31.18 -12.18 -29.47
C HIS A 452 -30.17 -12.60 -30.56
N ASP A 453 -29.15 -11.76 -30.85
CA ASP A 453 -28.05 -12.15 -31.74
C ASP A 453 -27.22 -13.30 -31.16
N THR A 454 -27.08 -13.36 -29.83
CA THR A 454 -26.40 -14.48 -29.18
C THR A 454 -27.11 -15.81 -29.47
N MET A 455 -28.46 -15.82 -29.46
CA MET A 455 -29.23 -17.02 -29.69
C MET A 455 -29.23 -17.44 -31.19
N THR A 456 -29.15 -16.49 -32.10
CA THR A 456 -29.28 -16.73 -33.55
C THR A 456 -27.95 -16.81 -34.27
N LYS A 457 -26.93 -16.02 -33.87
CA LYS A 457 -25.63 -15.89 -34.53
C LYS A 457 -24.48 -16.38 -33.68
N GLY A 458 -24.69 -16.66 -32.38
CA GLY A 458 -23.62 -17.03 -31.45
C GLY A 458 -22.70 -15.86 -31.04
N GLU A 459 -23.18 -14.61 -31.18
CA GLU A 459 -22.40 -13.42 -30.87
C GLU A 459 -22.95 -12.70 -29.63
N VAL A 460 -22.07 -12.27 -28.73
CA VAL A 460 -22.37 -11.41 -27.59
C VAL A 460 -21.97 -9.98 -27.85
N THR A 461 -22.64 -9.02 -27.22
CA THR A 461 -22.26 -7.62 -27.26
C THR A 461 -21.36 -7.30 -26.06
N VAL A 462 -20.11 -6.90 -26.30
CA VAL A 462 -19.18 -6.44 -25.27
C VAL A 462 -19.17 -4.91 -25.24
N ARG A 463 -19.56 -4.33 -24.11
CA ARG A 463 -19.55 -2.88 -23.88
C ARG A 463 -18.36 -2.51 -23.00
N GLN A 464 -17.58 -1.53 -23.44
CA GLN A 464 -16.52 -0.93 -22.65
C GLN A 464 -17.09 0.12 -21.67
N ARG A 465 -16.55 0.18 -20.45
CA ARG A 465 -17.02 1.10 -19.40
C ARG A 465 -16.75 2.56 -19.73
N ASP A 466 -15.52 2.88 -20.17
CA ASP A 466 -15.02 4.26 -20.18
C ASP A 466 -15.65 5.11 -21.28
N ASP A 467 -15.68 4.62 -22.51
CA ASP A 467 -16.24 5.30 -23.68
C ASP A 467 -17.63 4.80 -24.10
N ARG A 468 -18.12 3.73 -23.45
CA ARG A 468 -19.38 3.04 -23.74
C ARG A 468 -19.46 2.45 -25.15
N SER A 469 -18.34 2.32 -25.85
CA SER A 469 -18.26 1.64 -27.13
C SER A 469 -18.70 0.18 -27.00
N GLN A 470 -19.22 -0.37 -28.08
CA GLN A 470 -19.73 -1.74 -28.10
C GLN A 470 -19.19 -2.46 -29.35
N GLU A 471 -18.83 -3.71 -29.19
CA GLU A 471 -18.43 -4.60 -30.28
C GLU A 471 -19.10 -5.97 -30.14
N LYS A 472 -19.21 -6.67 -31.26
CA LYS A 472 -19.72 -8.06 -31.29
C LYS A 472 -18.54 -9.03 -31.22
N VAL A 473 -18.64 -9.97 -30.32
CA VAL A 473 -17.65 -11.02 -30.11
C VAL A 473 -18.33 -12.38 -30.14
N SER A 474 -17.76 -13.35 -30.86
CA SER A 474 -18.26 -14.73 -30.79
C SER A 474 -18.19 -15.25 -29.33
N LYS A 475 -19.30 -15.82 -28.85
CA LYS A 475 -19.37 -16.36 -27.48
C LYS A 475 -18.32 -17.42 -27.23
N ASP A 476 -17.95 -18.22 -28.26
CA ASP A 476 -16.95 -19.27 -28.15
C ASP A 476 -15.51 -18.72 -28.04
N LYS A 477 -15.28 -17.47 -28.48
CA LYS A 477 -13.99 -16.75 -28.39
C LYS A 477 -13.94 -15.74 -27.27
N LEU A 478 -14.99 -15.61 -26.46
CA LEU A 478 -15.05 -14.61 -25.38
C LEU A 478 -13.91 -14.79 -24.35
N GLY A 479 -13.56 -16.03 -24.03
CA GLY A 479 -12.43 -16.29 -23.12
C GLY A 479 -11.09 -15.78 -23.68
N GLU A 480 -10.80 -16.03 -24.96
CA GLU A 480 -9.61 -15.50 -25.63
C GLU A 480 -9.61 -13.98 -25.67
N TRP A 481 -10.78 -13.39 -25.97
CA TRP A 481 -10.97 -11.94 -25.97
C TRP A 481 -10.67 -11.32 -24.60
N LEU A 482 -11.25 -11.89 -23.52
CA LEU A 482 -11.02 -11.44 -22.15
C LEU A 482 -9.53 -11.53 -21.76
N LYS A 483 -8.86 -12.61 -22.17
CA LYS A 483 -7.43 -12.79 -21.93
C LYS A 483 -6.58 -11.72 -22.61
N ALA A 484 -6.92 -11.39 -23.86
CA ALA A 484 -6.20 -10.36 -24.64
C ALA A 484 -6.38 -8.94 -24.07
N HIS A 485 -7.54 -8.65 -23.45
CA HIS A 485 -7.87 -7.33 -22.90
C HIS A 485 -7.62 -7.19 -21.39
N ARG A 486 -6.95 -8.17 -20.77
CA ARG A 486 -6.59 -8.12 -19.33
C ARG A 486 -5.30 -7.32 -19.07
N LEU A 487 -4.47 -7.09 -20.06
CA LEU A 487 -3.12 -6.49 -19.93
C LEU A 487 -3.16 -4.98 -20.05
#